data_81791a3f0686dbbed641cc0dd34fdec4
#
_entry.id   81791a3f0686dbbed641cc0dd34fdec4
#
_cell.length_a   1.000
_cell.length_b   1.000
_cell.length_c   1.000
_cell.angle_alpha   90.00
_cell.angle_beta   90.00
_cell.angle_gamma   90.00
#
_symmetry.space_group_name_H-M   'P 1'
#
loop_
_entity.id
_entity.type
_entity.pdbx_description
1 polymer ?
#
loop_
_entity_poly.entity_id
_entity_poly.type
_entity_poly.pdbx_seq_one_letter_code
_entity_poly.pdbx_strand_id
1 'polypeptide(L)'
;MSGSQTVPTQGRSRPKGGIPRGLARSGPVIFSYGFRPFFLGGALWAIVAMVLWIAALSGFIDLGGDYGAPNWHAHEMLFGFASAVLAGFLLTAVPNWTGRLPVSGKPLVWLFALWCAGRIFLLVPDTVGVVTAATVDGLFLPALLTICAREVIAGRKWKDLKVLGGLLALSVANIVFHLAAIEGDLSQTATRLAVSAYTVLVIIVGGRIVPSFTRNWLNRFGRTDFPVPYNGFDTAAILTGIAALATWTMEPESMLAVITALLAAFMHAMRLIRWRGWTTWPDQVLVVLHAAYAFIPAGFIAIALAALDVMDTRSVLHVFTVGVIGCMMLAVMTRASLGHTGRKLAASKVTIAAYVALIACALLRPAAEFFPGAMMRL
;
A
#
# COMPACT_ATOMS: atom_id res chain seq x y z
N MET A 1 -19.05 -34.98 54.75
CA MET A 1 -17.70 -35.12 54.20
C MET A 1 -17.78 -34.98 52.71
N SER A 2 -17.54 -33.76 52.20
CA SER A 2 -17.62 -33.45 50.78
C SER A 2 -16.19 -33.07 50.33
N GLY A 3 -15.57 -33.94 49.55
CA GLY A 3 -14.23 -33.71 49.03
C GLY A 3 -14.29 -32.88 47.75
N SER A 4 -13.80 -31.66 47.80
CA SER A 4 -13.62 -30.82 46.62
C SER A 4 -12.36 -31.28 45.87
N GLN A 5 -12.53 -31.84 44.69
CA GLN A 5 -11.46 -32.11 43.73
C GLN A 5 -11.06 -30.80 43.05
N THR A 6 -9.88 -30.28 43.35
CA THR A 6 -9.21 -29.19 42.63
C THR A 6 -8.68 -29.79 41.32
N VAL A 7 -9.19 -29.32 40.20
CA VAL A 7 -8.65 -29.60 38.85
C VAL A 7 -7.36 -28.81 38.71
N PRO A 8 -6.22 -29.44 38.35
CA PRO A 8 -4.98 -28.69 38.09
C PRO A 8 -5.09 -27.93 36.77
N THR A 9 -5.05 -26.60 36.83
CA THR A 9 -4.83 -25.75 35.70
C THR A 9 -3.44 -26.03 35.12
N GLN A 10 -3.39 -26.83 34.06
CA GLN A 10 -2.16 -26.96 33.26
C GLN A 10 -1.80 -25.60 32.67
N GLY A 11 -0.85 -24.94 33.31
CA GLY A 11 -0.17 -23.78 32.77
C GLY A 11 0.49 -24.14 31.44
N ARG A 12 -0.08 -23.70 30.33
CA ARG A 12 0.58 -23.75 29.03
C ARG A 12 1.86 -22.93 29.13
N SER A 13 3.00 -23.63 29.32
CA SER A 13 4.32 -23.02 29.19
C SER A 13 4.47 -22.39 27.82
N ARG A 14 4.60 -21.08 27.77
CA ARG A 14 4.94 -20.35 26.55
C ARG A 14 6.29 -20.92 26.05
N PRO A 15 6.40 -21.35 24.78
CA PRO A 15 7.68 -21.75 24.23
C PRO A 15 8.66 -20.59 24.33
N LYS A 16 9.79 -20.80 25.00
CA LYS A 16 10.89 -19.83 25.04
C LYS A 16 11.45 -19.66 23.63
N GLY A 17 11.34 -18.44 23.08
CA GLY A 17 12.35 -17.85 22.23
C GLY A 17 12.65 -18.49 20.87
N GLY A 18 11.69 -18.57 19.94
CA GLY A 18 11.97 -18.72 18.51
C GLY A 18 11.15 -17.70 17.72
N ILE A 19 11.72 -17.12 16.67
CA ILE A 19 10.96 -16.31 15.73
C ILE A 19 9.86 -17.20 15.14
N PRO A 20 8.54 -16.83 15.23
CA PRO A 20 7.48 -17.65 14.67
C PRO A 20 7.72 -17.87 13.16
N ARG A 21 7.95 -19.13 12.77
CA ARG A 21 8.29 -19.51 11.40
C ARG A 21 7.06 -19.65 10.48
N GLY A 22 5.85 -19.44 10.99
CA GLY A 22 4.67 -19.88 10.28
C GLY A 22 4.66 -21.41 10.14
N LEU A 23 4.37 -21.92 8.94
CA LEU A 23 4.30 -23.37 8.68
C LEU A 23 5.60 -23.98 8.16
N ALA A 24 6.54 -23.17 7.69
CA ALA A 24 7.82 -23.67 7.19
C ALA A 24 8.68 -24.14 8.35
N ARG A 25 8.78 -25.45 8.53
CA ARG A 25 9.59 -26.09 9.60
C ARG A 25 11.08 -26.15 9.27
N SER A 26 11.44 -25.98 7.98
CA SER A 26 12.80 -26.04 7.45
C SER A 26 13.06 -24.86 6.50
N GLY A 27 14.31 -24.65 6.12
CA GLY A 27 14.74 -23.59 5.21
C GLY A 27 14.97 -22.22 5.88
N PRO A 28 15.33 -21.19 5.10
CA PRO A 28 15.59 -19.85 5.60
C PRO A 28 14.35 -19.20 6.20
N VAL A 29 14.48 -18.58 7.38
CA VAL A 29 13.36 -17.94 8.11
C VAL A 29 12.70 -16.85 7.29
N ILE A 30 13.43 -16.16 6.42
CA ILE A 30 12.92 -15.09 5.57
C ILE A 30 11.78 -15.56 4.63
N PHE A 31 11.83 -16.81 4.16
CA PHE A 31 10.81 -17.39 3.29
C PHE A 31 9.75 -18.22 4.04
N SER A 32 9.67 -18.06 5.36
CA SER A 32 8.66 -18.74 6.16
C SER A 32 7.30 -18.05 6.14
N TYR A 33 7.23 -16.79 5.72
CA TYR A 33 6.01 -15.98 5.66
C TYR A 33 6.12 -14.86 4.63
N GLY A 34 5.04 -14.57 3.88
CA GLY A 34 5.06 -13.64 2.76
C GLY A 34 5.55 -12.23 3.07
N PHE A 35 5.16 -11.66 4.23
CA PHE A 35 5.58 -10.31 4.60
C PHE A 35 7.10 -10.17 4.78
N ARG A 36 7.80 -11.24 5.15
CA ARG A 36 9.24 -11.16 5.49
C ARG A 36 10.11 -10.74 4.30
N PRO A 37 10.14 -11.51 3.18
CA PRO A 37 10.97 -11.13 2.04
C PRO A 37 10.45 -9.86 1.37
N PHE A 38 9.14 -9.71 1.22
CA PHE A 38 8.57 -8.60 0.47
C PHE A 38 8.62 -7.26 1.20
N PHE A 39 8.43 -7.21 2.53
CA PHE A 39 8.59 -5.97 3.27
C PHE A 39 10.05 -5.54 3.36
N LEU A 40 10.96 -6.49 3.60
CA LEU A 40 12.39 -6.19 3.62
C LEU A 40 12.89 -5.77 2.23
N GLY A 41 12.59 -6.57 1.20
CA GLY A 41 12.98 -6.27 -0.18
C GLY A 41 12.40 -4.96 -0.68
N GLY A 42 11.09 -4.72 -0.45
CA GLY A 42 10.44 -3.48 -0.83
C GLY A 42 11.03 -2.24 -0.12
N ALA A 43 11.30 -2.33 1.18
CA ALA A 43 11.92 -1.23 1.92
C ALA A 43 13.34 -0.91 1.43
N LEU A 44 14.16 -1.94 1.20
CA LEU A 44 15.50 -1.76 0.64
C LEU A 44 15.43 -1.19 -0.77
N TRP A 45 14.51 -1.70 -1.59
CA TRP A 45 14.34 -1.22 -2.95
C TRP A 45 13.86 0.24 -3.00
N ALA A 46 12.95 0.65 -2.12
CA ALA A 46 12.52 2.05 -2.05
C ALA A 46 13.70 3.00 -1.79
N ILE A 47 14.63 2.62 -0.90
CA ILE A 47 15.85 3.41 -0.63
C ILE A 47 16.75 3.45 -1.87
N VAL A 48 17.03 2.28 -2.47
CA VAL A 48 17.89 2.19 -3.65
C VAL A 48 17.29 2.97 -4.82
N ALA A 49 16.00 2.79 -5.09
CA ALA A 49 15.32 3.49 -6.20
C ALA A 49 15.32 5.01 -6.01
N MET A 50 15.14 5.51 -4.78
CA MET A 50 15.22 6.94 -4.52
C MET A 50 16.64 7.49 -4.65
N VAL A 51 17.66 6.76 -4.21
CA VAL A 51 19.07 7.18 -4.40
C VAL A 51 19.42 7.24 -5.87
N LEU A 52 19.04 6.22 -6.65
CA LEU A 52 19.27 6.20 -8.10
C LEU A 52 18.50 7.32 -8.82
N TRP A 53 17.26 7.58 -8.42
CA TRP A 53 16.45 8.68 -8.97
C TRP A 53 17.10 10.05 -8.72
N ILE A 54 17.54 10.30 -7.48
CA ILE A 54 18.22 11.57 -7.14
C ILE A 54 19.53 11.70 -7.92
N ALA A 55 20.31 10.62 -8.06
CA ALA A 55 21.53 10.61 -8.84
C ALA A 55 21.27 10.92 -10.33
N ALA A 56 20.22 10.34 -10.91
CA ALA A 56 19.81 10.62 -12.29
C ALA A 56 19.30 12.05 -12.45
N LEU A 57 18.47 12.53 -11.53
CA LEU A 57 17.96 13.90 -11.54
C LEU A 57 19.07 14.94 -11.41
N SER A 58 20.16 14.61 -10.70
CA SER A 58 21.36 15.45 -10.55
C SER A 58 22.35 15.30 -11.70
N GLY A 59 22.07 14.46 -12.70
CA GLY A 59 22.93 14.24 -13.86
C GLY A 59 24.17 13.39 -13.60
N PHE A 60 24.25 12.67 -12.48
CA PHE A 60 25.39 11.80 -12.16
C PHE A 60 25.34 10.46 -12.89
N ILE A 61 24.16 9.96 -13.21
CA ILE A 61 23.94 8.69 -13.92
C ILE A 61 22.85 8.84 -14.97
N ASP A 62 22.93 8.04 -16.02
CA ASP A 62 21.81 7.78 -16.89
C ASP A 62 21.00 6.59 -16.33
N LEU A 63 19.68 6.69 -16.33
CA LEU A 63 18.80 5.73 -15.65
C LEU A 63 17.59 5.40 -16.54
N GLY A 64 17.34 4.10 -16.66
CA GLY A 64 16.16 3.58 -17.38
C GLY A 64 16.32 3.54 -18.88
N GLY A 65 17.46 3.95 -19.48
CA GLY A 65 17.69 3.90 -20.90
C GLY A 65 16.52 4.44 -21.73
N ASP A 66 16.08 3.72 -22.76
CA ASP A 66 14.90 4.07 -23.58
C ASP A 66 13.58 4.16 -22.80
N TYR A 67 13.51 3.56 -21.60
CA TYR A 67 12.35 3.69 -20.72
C TYR A 67 12.24 5.10 -20.11
N GLY A 68 13.39 5.77 -19.96
CA GLY A 68 13.51 7.11 -19.41
C GLY A 68 13.44 7.18 -17.88
N ALA A 69 14.31 7.99 -17.28
CA ALA A 69 14.43 8.10 -15.82
C ALA A 69 13.12 8.49 -15.09
N PRO A 70 12.27 9.40 -15.58
CA PRO A 70 10.99 9.72 -14.93
C PRO A 70 10.00 8.54 -14.93
N ASN A 71 9.89 7.80 -16.03
CA ASN A 71 9.04 6.61 -16.11
C ASN A 71 9.59 5.50 -15.21
N TRP A 72 10.92 5.32 -15.22
CA TRP A 72 11.58 4.36 -14.34
C TRP A 72 11.29 4.68 -12.87
N HIS A 73 11.45 5.93 -12.44
CA HIS A 73 11.15 6.33 -11.07
C HIS A 73 9.68 6.07 -10.70
N ALA A 74 8.74 6.52 -11.53
CA ALA A 74 7.31 6.32 -11.29
C ALA A 74 6.96 4.83 -11.21
N HIS A 75 7.50 4.02 -12.14
CA HIS A 75 7.31 2.57 -12.16
C HIS A 75 7.89 1.90 -10.91
N GLU A 76 9.12 2.21 -10.56
CA GLU A 76 9.79 1.56 -9.44
C GLU A 76 9.17 1.90 -8.08
N MET A 77 8.60 3.08 -7.94
CA MET A 77 7.85 3.41 -6.73
C MET A 77 6.47 2.75 -6.68
N LEU A 78 5.75 2.67 -7.80
CA LEU A 78 4.41 2.08 -7.88
C LEU A 78 4.46 0.54 -7.98
N PHE A 79 5.24 0.01 -8.91
CA PHE A 79 5.25 -1.42 -9.24
C PHE A 79 6.49 -2.16 -8.71
N GLY A 80 7.53 -1.44 -8.34
CA GLY A 80 8.66 -1.99 -7.59
C GLY A 80 8.37 -2.05 -6.08
N PHE A 81 8.36 -0.90 -5.42
CA PHE A 81 8.18 -0.80 -3.97
C PHE A 81 6.76 -1.15 -3.52
N ALA A 82 5.76 -0.43 -4.03
CA ALA A 82 4.40 -0.55 -3.52
C ALA A 82 3.80 -1.93 -3.80
N SER A 83 4.11 -2.56 -4.95
CA SER A 83 3.67 -3.92 -5.26
C SER A 83 4.30 -4.98 -4.35
N ALA A 84 5.57 -4.81 -3.96
CA ALA A 84 6.21 -5.71 -2.99
C ALA A 84 5.52 -5.62 -1.62
N VAL A 85 5.24 -4.40 -1.14
CA VAL A 85 4.52 -4.21 0.13
C VAL A 85 3.11 -4.81 0.05
N LEU A 86 2.41 -4.60 -1.06
CA LEU A 86 1.09 -5.20 -1.30
C LEU A 86 1.17 -6.74 -1.30
N ALA A 87 2.17 -7.33 -1.96
CA ALA A 87 2.38 -8.78 -1.95
C ALA A 87 2.63 -9.32 -0.55
N GLY A 88 3.54 -8.69 0.20
CA GLY A 88 3.79 -9.07 1.60
C GLY A 88 2.54 -8.99 2.46
N PHE A 89 1.73 -7.96 2.26
CA PHE A 89 0.45 -7.79 2.95
C PHE A 89 -0.57 -8.86 2.55
N LEU A 90 -0.82 -9.05 1.26
CA LEU A 90 -1.85 -9.99 0.78
C LEU A 90 -1.49 -11.45 1.10
N LEU A 91 -0.23 -11.86 0.93
CA LEU A 91 0.25 -13.20 1.29
C LEU A 91 0.16 -13.48 2.80
N THR A 92 -0.04 -12.45 3.61
CA THR A 92 -0.24 -12.54 5.06
C THR A 92 -1.71 -12.42 5.44
N ALA A 93 -2.44 -11.51 4.82
CA ALA A 93 -3.82 -11.21 5.17
C ALA A 93 -4.83 -12.24 4.58
N VAL A 94 -4.64 -12.66 3.32
CA VAL A 94 -5.53 -13.61 2.66
C VAL A 94 -5.62 -14.95 3.41
N PRO A 95 -4.52 -15.57 3.88
CA PRO A 95 -4.60 -16.74 4.74
C PRO A 95 -5.45 -16.53 6.00
N ASN A 96 -5.30 -15.37 6.65
CA ASN A 96 -6.11 -15.06 7.84
C ASN A 96 -7.61 -14.90 7.52
N TRP A 97 -7.94 -14.37 6.34
CA TRP A 97 -9.33 -14.19 5.92
C TRP A 97 -9.98 -15.51 5.48
N THR A 98 -9.21 -16.36 4.81
CA THR A 98 -9.69 -17.63 4.25
C THR A 98 -9.62 -18.80 5.23
N GLY A 99 -8.83 -18.67 6.31
CA GLY A 99 -8.52 -19.77 7.23
C GLY A 99 -7.57 -20.82 6.63
N ARG A 100 -6.92 -20.47 5.50
CA ARG A 100 -5.98 -21.37 4.81
C ARG A 100 -4.54 -21.10 5.24
N LEU A 101 -3.65 -22.00 4.83
CA LEU A 101 -2.24 -21.91 5.18
C LEU A 101 -1.52 -20.85 4.33
N PRO A 102 -0.61 -20.06 4.93
CA PRO A 102 0.16 -19.07 4.18
C PRO A 102 1.14 -19.71 3.20
N VAL A 103 1.36 -19.03 2.07
CA VAL A 103 2.38 -19.41 1.10
C VAL A 103 3.76 -19.24 1.74
N SER A 104 4.57 -20.30 1.69
CA SER A 104 5.90 -20.35 2.30
C SER A 104 6.84 -21.29 1.54
N GLY A 105 8.15 -21.21 1.79
CA GLY A 105 9.17 -22.06 1.16
C GLY A 105 9.34 -21.78 -0.34
N LYS A 106 9.51 -22.82 -1.16
CA LYS A 106 9.85 -22.70 -2.58
C LYS A 106 8.88 -21.79 -3.39
N PRO A 107 7.54 -21.90 -3.27
CA PRO A 107 6.64 -20.99 -4.00
C PRO A 107 6.86 -19.51 -3.67
N LEU A 108 7.14 -19.20 -2.40
CA LEU A 108 7.44 -17.85 -1.97
C LEU A 108 8.80 -17.36 -2.50
N VAL A 109 9.81 -18.26 -2.53
CA VAL A 109 11.13 -17.96 -3.14
C VAL A 109 10.96 -17.59 -4.61
N TRP A 110 10.21 -18.40 -5.39
CA TRP A 110 10.01 -18.13 -6.81
C TRP A 110 9.27 -16.82 -7.07
N LEU A 111 8.24 -16.52 -6.31
CA LEU A 111 7.51 -15.26 -6.44
C LEU A 111 8.41 -14.06 -6.10
N PHE A 112 9.24 -14.18 -5.06
CA PHE A 112 10.19 -13.13 -4.68
C PHE A 112 11.31 -12.97 -5.72
N ALA A 113 11.82 -14.09 -6.27
CA ALA A 113 12.82 -14.08 -7.34
C ALA A 113 12.29 -13.42 -8.62
N LEU A 114 11.03 -13.66 -8.97
CA LEU A 114 10.37 -13.00 -10.11
C LEU A 114 10.30 -11.48 -9.90
N TRP A 115 9.93 -11.02 -8.69
CA TRP A 115 9.96 -9.61 -8.33
C TRP A 115 11.37 -9.02 -8.44
N CYS A 116 12.39 -9.69 -7.90
CA CYS A 116 13.78 -9.25 -8.01
C CYS A 116 14.25 -9.18 -9.48
N ALA A 117 13.87 -10.16 -10.31
CA ALA A 117 14.22 -10.16 -11.72
C ALA A 117 13.67 -8.93 -12.46
N GLY A 118 12.41 -8.53 -12.18
CA GLY A 118 11.85 -7.30 -12.72
C GLY A 118 12.69 -6.07 -12.36
N ARG A 119 13.13 -5.99 -11.08
CA ARG A 119 14.00 -4.87 -10.62
C ARG A 119 15.32 -4.82 -11.35
N ILE A 120 15.99 -5.97 -11.48
CA ILE A 120 17.29 -6.08 -12.15
C ILE A 120 17.14 -5.75 -13.65
N PHE A 121 16.12 -6.27 -14.32
CA PHE A 121 15.94 -6.07 -15.77
C PHE A 121 15.62 -4.60 -16.09
N LEU A 122 14.84 -3.92 -15.25
CA LEU A 122 14.52 -2.50 -15.43
C LEU A 122 15.68 -1.56 -15.01
N LEU A 123 16.74 -2.07 -14.38
CA LEU A 123 17.98 -1.31 -14.19
C LEU A 123 18.87 -1.30 -15.45
N VAL A 124 18.74 -2.33 -16.31
CA VAL A 124 19.59 -2.50 -17.49
C VAL A 124 18.75 -2.77 -18.75
N PRO A 125 17.70 -1.96 -19.05
CA PRO A 125 16.77 -2.21 -20.15
C PRO A 125 17.48 -2.20 -21.50
N ASP A 126 18.53 -1.39 -21.68
CA ASP A 126 19.31 -1.30 -22.92
C ASP A 126 20.09 -2.58 -23.22
N THR A 127 20.44 -3.35 -22.17
CA THR A 127 21.17 -4.62 -22.34
C THR A 127 20.24 -5.79 -22.62
N VAL A 128 19.09 -5.88 -21.92
CA VAL A 128 18.16 -7.02 -22.03
C VAL A 128 17.04 -6.77 -23.01
N GLY A 129 16.88 -5.55 -23.46
CA GLY A 129 15.75 -5.06 -24.24
C GLY A 129 14.58 -4.62 -23.35
N VAL A 130 14.03 -3.42 -23.63
CA VAL A 130 12.94 -2.82 -22.82
C VAL A 130 11.69 -3.71 -22.78
N VAL A 131 11.36 -4.37 -23.89
CA VAL A 131 10.21 -5.30 -23.98
C VAL A 131 10.42 -6.52 -23.09
N THR A 132 11.65 -7.06 -23.04
CA THR A 132 11.98 -8.19 -22.17
C THR A 132 11.87 -7.77 -20.69
N ALA A 133 12.41 -6.61 -20.33
CA ALA A 133 12.32 -6.07 -18.98
C ALA A 133 10.86 -5.88 -18.54
N ALA A 134 10.05 -5.24 -19.37
CA ALA A 134 8.62 -5.02 -19.17
C ALA A 134 7.85 -6.34 -19.04
N THR A 135 8.17 -7.34 -19.85
CA THR A 135 7.51 -8.65 -19.80
C THR A 135 7.81 -9.37 -18.49
N VAL A 136 9.08 -9.42 -18.08
CA VAL A 136 9.47 -10.08 -16.82
C VAL A 136 8.83 -9.42 -15.62
N ASP A 137 8.85 -8.09 -15.57
CA ASP A 137 8.19 -7.35 -14.49
C ASP A 137 6.68 -7.53 -14.51
N GLY A 138 6.07 -7.41 -15.67
CA GLY A 138 4.62 -7.54 -15.87
C GLY A 138 4.02 -8.87 -15.44
N LEU A 139 4.82 -9.94 -15.29
CA LEU A 139 4.37 -11.23 -14.79
C LEU A 139 4.17 -11.28 -13.28
N PHE A 140 4.76 -10.38 -12.51
CA PHE A 140 4.74 -10.45 -11.04
C PHE A 140 3.33 -10.28 -10.45
N LEU A 141 2.61 -9.23 -10.82
CA LEU A 141 1.26 -8.98 -10.30
C LEU A 141 0.23 -10.04 -10.72
N PRO A 142 0.20 -10.53 -11.98
CA PRO A 142 -0.63 -11.68 -12.38
C PRO A 142 -0.30 -12.96 -11.61
N ALA A 143 0.97 -13.24 -11.33
CA ALA A 143 1.36 -14.39 -10.51
C ALA A 143 0.83 -14.25 -9.06
N LEU A 144 0.97 -13.08 -8.47
CA LEU A 144 0.41 -12.77 -7.16
C LEU A 144 -1.13 -12.90 -7.16
N LEU A 145 -1.80 -12.37 -8.20
CA LEU A 145 -3.25 -12.47 -8.37
C LEU A 145 -3.70 -13.94 -8.41
N THR A 146 -3.01 -14.77 -9.19
CA THR A 146 -3.30 -16.21 -9.31
C THR A 146 -3.19 -16.91 -7.96
N ILE A 147 -2.15 -16.62 -7.18
CA ILE A 147 -1.97 -17.18 -5.84
C ILE A 147 -3.10 -16.74 -4.91
N CYS A 148 -3.42 -15.45 -4.86
CA CYS A 148 -4.48 -14.92 -4.00
C CYS A 148 -5.86 -15.44 -4.43
N ALA A 149 -6.14 -15.51 -5.74
CA ALA A 149 -7.39 -16.04 -6.28
C ALA A 149 -7.61 -17.50 -5.88
N ARG A 150 -6.56 -18.33 -6.02
CA ARG A 150 -6.62 -19.73 -5.57
C ARG A 150 -7.03 -19.83 -4.10
N GLU A 151 -6.46 -19.03 -3.22
CA GLU A 151 -6.76 -19.10 -1.79
C GLU A 151 -8.17 -18.59 -1.47
N VAL A 152 -8.63 -17.51 -2.10
CA VAL A 152 -9.96 -16.93 -1.91
C VAL A 152 -11.06 -17.88 -2.41
N ILE A 153 -10.88 -18.46 -3.61
CA ILE A 153 -11.83 -19.39 -4.23
C ILE A 153 -11.90 -20.68 -3.42
N ALA A 154 -10.75 -21.28 -3.08
CA ALA A 154 -10.69 -22.50 -2.29
C ALA A 154 -11.24 -22.33 -0.86
N GLY A 155 -11.07 -21.12 -0.28
CA GLY A 155 -11.65 -20.75 1.01
C GLY A 155 -13.13 -20.32 0.95
N ARG A 156 -13.72 -20.25 -0.25
CA ARG A 156 -15.11 -19.77 -0.50
C ARG A 156 -15.41 -18.41 0.12
N LYS A 157 -14.41 -17.49 0.14
CA LYS A 157 -14.52 -16.14 0.73
C LYS A 157 -14.90 -15.11 -0.34
N TRP A 158 -16.10 -15.25 -0.89
CA TRP A 158 -16.58 -14.41 -2.00
C TRP A 158 -16.57 -12.89 -1.70
N LYS A 159 -16.66 -12.51 -0.43
CA LYS A 159 -16.55 -11.10 -0.01
C LYS A 159 -15.16 -10.47 -0.28
N ASP A 160 -14.13 -11.29 -0.44
CA ASP A 160 -12.77 -10.86 -0.69
C ASP A 160 -12.44 -10.74 -2.20
N LEU A 161 -13.38 -11.10 -3.11
CA LEU A 161 -13.24 -10.92 -4.56
C LEU A 161 -12.97 -9.47 -4.97
N LYS A 162 -13.50 -8.49 -4.23
CA LYS A 162 -13.22 -7.08 -4.49
C LYS A 162 -11.73 -6.71 -4.34
N VAL A 163 -11.00 -7.41 -3.48
CA VAL A 163 -9.53 -7.25 -3.36
C VAL A 163 -8.83 -7.84 -4.58
N LEU A 164 -9.31 -8.98 -5.08
CA LEU A 164 -8.80 -9.57 -6.33
C LEU A 164 -9.09 -8.68 -7.54
N GLY A 165 -10.27 -8.03 -7.58
CA GLY A 165 -10.60 -7.03 -8.60
C GLY A 165 -9.62 -5.84 -8.58
N GLY A 166 -9.26 -5.34 -7.40
CA GLY A 166 -8.24 -4.31 -7.26
C GLY A 166 -6.84 -4.77 -7.69
N LEU A 167 -6.47 -6.02 -7.38
CA LEU A 167 -5.18 -6.58 -7.81
C LEU A 167 -5.15 -6.84 -9.33
N LEU A 168 -6.28 -7.23 -9.93
CA LEU A 168 -6.43 -7.32 -11.39
C LEU A 168 -6.26 -5.93 -12.04
N ALA A 169 -6.93 -4.91 -11.49
CA ALA A 169 -6.79 -3.54 -11.98
C ALA A 169 -5.33 -3.06 -11.91
N LEU A 170 -4.59 -3.38 -10.84
CA LEU A 170 -3.16 -3.09 -10.75
C LEU A 170 -2.32 -3.86 -11.77
N SER A 171 -2.65 -5.13 -12.03
CA SER A 171 -1.97 -5.93 -13.05
C SER A 171 -2.15 -5.32 -14.44
N VAL A 172 -3.37 -4.88 -14.76
CA VAL A 172 -3.67 -4.17 -16.02
C VAL A 172 -2.95 -2.82 -16.06
N ALA A 173 -2.98 -2.06 -14.96
CA ALA A 173 -2.31 -0.76 -14.88
C ALA A 173 -0.79 -0.87 -15.11
N ASN A 174 -0.14 -1.93 -14.59
CA ASN A 174 1.28 -2.18 -14.85
C ASN A 174 1.56 -2.44 -16.33
N ILE A 175 0.74 -3.28 -16.96
CA ILE A 175 0.89 -3.57 -18.40
C ILE A 175 0.68 -2.29 -19.24
N VAL A 176 -0.38 -1.53 -18.95
CA VAL A 176 -0.65 -0.26 -19.64
C VAL A 176 0.48 0.74 -19.41
N PHE A 177 1.07 0.79 -18.23
CA PHE A 177 2.20 1.65 -17.93
C PHE A 177 3.44 1.27 -18.78
N HIS A 178 3.75 -0.02 -18.88
CA HIS A 178 4.85 -0.49 -19.72
C HIS A 178 4.62 -0.16 -21.20
N LEU A 179 3.41 -0.39 -21.71
CA LEU A 179 3.09 -0.07 -23.10
C LEU A 179 3.26 1.43 -23.38
N ALA A 180 2.74 2.29 -22.52
CA ALA A 180 2.88 3.73 -22.64
C ALA A 180 4.35 4.19 -22.60
N ALA A 181 5.17 3.58 -21.75
CA ALA A 181 6.59 3.89 -21.64
C ALA A 181 7.39 3.41 -22.87
N ILE A 182 7.03 2.25 -23.46
CA ILE A 182 7.69 1.68 -24.63
C ILE A 182 7.34 2.47 -25.91
N GLU A 183 6.11 2.92 -26.04
CA GLU A 183 5.65 3.74 -27.17
C GLU A 183 6.18 5.16 -27.12
N GLY A 184 6.87 5.55 -26.02
CA GLY A 184 7.39 6.91 -25.81
C GLY A 184 6.30 7.92 -25.46
N ASP A 185 5.07 7.49 -25.28
CA ASP A 185 3.99 8.29 -24.75
C ASP A 185 4.07 8.27 -23.22
N LEU A 186 4.49 9.40 -22.64
CA LEU A 186 4.48 9.67 -21.20
C LEU A 186 3.03 9.79 -20.70
N SER A 187 2.16 8.88 -21.10
CA SER A 187 0.74 8.94 -20.79
C SER A 187 0.53 9.07 -19.28
N GLN A 188 0.26 10.28 -18.84
CA GLN A 188 -0.16 10.55 -17.45
C GLN A 188 -1.37 9.70 -17.06
N THR A 189 -2.14 9.25 -18.06
CA THR A 189 -3.28 8.36 -17.86
C THR A 189 -2.88 7.01 -17.30
N ALA A 190 -1.76 6.41 -17.76
CA ALA A 190 -1.24 5.15 -17.21
C ALA A 190 -0.85 5.31 -15.73
N THR A 191 -0.19 6.42 -15.39
CA THR A 191 0.17 6.74 -14.00
C THR A 191 -1.08 6.98 -13.15
N ARG A 192 -2.06 7.77 -13.64
CA ARG A 192 -3.32 8.00 -12.94
C ARG A 192 -4.09 6.70 -12.71
N LEU A 193 -4.11 5.81 -13.69
CA LEU A 193 -4.74 4.49 -13.58
C LEU A 193 -4.10 3.65 -12.45
N ALA A 194 -2.77 3.61 -12.40
CA ALA A 194 -2.04 2.89 -11.35
C ALA A 194 -2.32 3.45 -9.96
N VAL A 195 -2.22 4.77 -9.81
CA VAL A 195 -2.51 5.47 -8.54
C VAL A 195 -3.96 5.27 -8.12
N SER A 196 -4.90 5.32 -9.07
CA SER A 196 -6.33 5.06 -8.83
C SER A 196 -6.56 3.64 -8.34
N ALA A 197 -5.96 2.64 -8.95
CA ALA A 197 -6.10 1.23 -8.55
C ALA A 197 -5.55 0.98 -7.13
N TYR A 198 -4.39 1.55 -6.78
CA TYR A 198 -3.87 1.51 -5.42
C TYR A 198 -4.78 2.22 -4.42
N THR A 199 -5.26 3.41 -4.76
CA THR A 199 -6.14 4.20 -3.89
C THR A 199 -7.44 3.45 -3.62
N VAL A 200 -8.04 2.81 -4.62
CA VAL A 200 -9.23 1.96 -4.46
C VAL A 200 -8.95 0.80 -3.51
N LEU A 201 -7.79 0.14 -3.64
CA LEU A 201 -7.39 -0.92 -2.70
C LEU A 201 -7.24 -0.39 -1.27
N VAL A 202 -6.62 0.78 -1.09
CA VAL A 202 -6.52 1.42 0.24
C VAL A 202 -7.90 1.79 0.78
N ILE A 203 -8.81 2.32 -0.04
CA ILE A 203 -10.20 2.63 0.34
C ILE A 203 -10.94 1.38 0.83
N ILE A 204 -10.79 0.26 0.12
CA ILE A 204 -11.47 -1.02 0.44
C ILE A 204 -10.82 -1.69 1.66
N VAL A 205 -9.52 -1.92 1.61
CA VAL A 205 -8.78 -2.66 2.63
C VAL A 205 -8.59 -1.82 3.88
N GLY A 206 -8.15 -0.57 3.75
CA GLY A 206 -8.00 0.37 4.85
C GLY A 206 -9.33 0.58 5.58
N GLY A 207 -10.43 0.72 4.82
CA GLY A 207 -11.78 0.81 5.37
C GLY A 207 -12.25 -0.43 6.14
N ARG A 208 -11.59 -1.57 5.98
CA ARG A 208 -11.84 -2.78 6.78
C ARG A 208 -10.93 -2.86 7.99
N ILE A 209 -9.64 -2.60 7.81
CA ILE A 209 -8.64 -2.85 8.87
C ILE A 209 -8.55 -1.70 9.89
N VAL A 210 -8.64 -0.43 9.45
CA VAL A 210 -8.45 0.71 10.36
C VAL A 210 -9.53 0.75 11.44
N PRO A 211 -10.84 0.74 11.13
CA PRO A 211 -11.88 0.73 12.16
C PRO A 211 -11.87 -0.55 13.00
N SER A 212 -11.50 -1.70 12.42
CA SER A 212 -11.37 -2.95 13.16
C SER A 212 -10.25 -2.88 14.20
N PHE A 213 -9.10 -2.34 13.84
CA PHE A 213 -7.98 -2.16 14.77
C PHE A 213 -8.30 -1.14 15.86
N THR A 214 -8.96 -0.05 15.52
CA THR A 214 -9.45 0.96 16.47
C THR A 214 -10.41 0.33 17.49
N ARG A 215 -11.39 -0.44 17.01
CA ARG A 215 -12.32 -1.16 17.87
C ARG A 215 -11.60 -2.12 18.83
N ASN A 216 -10.67 -2.93 18.30
CA ASN A 216 -9.92 -3.88 19.12
C ASN A 216 -9.07 -3.18 20.19
N TRP A 217 -8.49 -2.02 19.86
CA TRP A 217 -7.72 -1.23 20.79
C TRP A 217 -8.62 -0.65 21.89
N LEU A 218 -9.75 -0.02 21.54
CA LEU A 218 -10.71 0.52 22.48
C LEU A 218 -11.24 -0.57 23.45
N ASN A 219 -11.63 -1.72 22.90
CA ASN A 219 -12.10 -2.86 23.67
C ASN A 219 -11.05 -3.35 24.70
N ARG A 220 -9.77 -3.35 24.30
CA ARG A 220 -8.66 -3.74 25.21
C ARG A 220 -8.54 -2.82 26.44
N PHE A 221 -8.94 -1.56 26.29
CA PHE A 221 -8.93 -0.58 27.39
C PHE A 221 -10.29 -0.36 28.03
N GLY A 222 -11.25 -1.28 27.84
CA GLY A 222 -12.58 -1.23 28.43
C GLY A 222 -13.47 -0.09 27.94
N ARG A 223 -13.11 0.54 26.81
CA ARG A 223 -13.89 1.62 26.21
C ARG A 223 -14.96 1.05 25.28
N THR A 224 -16.11 1.72 25.21
CA THR A 224 -17.28 1.29 24.45
C THR A 224 -17.64 2.24 23.30
N ASP A 225 -16.97 3.36 23.19
CA ASP A 225 -17.17 4.38 22.13
C ASP A 225 -16.58 3.92 20.78
N PHE A 226 -17.06 2.80 20.28
CA PHE A 226 -16.52 2.12 19.09
C PHE A 226 -16.75 2.90 17.78
N PRO A 227 -15.89 2.66 16.77
CA PRO A 227 -16.16 3.04 15.39
C PRO A 227 -17.55 2.58 14.93
N VAL A 228 -18.21 3.41 14.13
CA VAL A 228 -19.50 3.04 13.52
C VAL A 228 -19.28 1.80 12.63
N PRO A 229 -20.08 0.74 12.78
CA PRO A 229 -19.97 -0.43 11.93
C PRO A 229 -20.19 -0.11 10.45
N TYR A 230 -19.57 -0.90 9.56
CA TYR A 230 -19.75 -0.80 8.12
C TYR A 230 -21.23 -0.86 7.74
N ASN A 231 -21.70 0.09 6.94
CA ASN A 231 -23.09 0.18 6.48
C ASN A 231 -23.19 0.78 5.07
N GLY A 232 -24.42 1.13 4.62
CA GLY A 232 -24.68 1.69 3.30
C GLY A 232 -23.91 2.97 3.01
N PHE A 233 -23.64 3.81 4.02
CA PHE A 233 -22.81 5.01 3.87
C PHE A 233 -21.37 4.66 3.44
N ASP A 234 -20.78 3.61 4.02
CA ASP A 234 -19.43 3.17 3.65
C ASP A 234 -19.38 2.64 2.21
N THR A 235 -20.45 1.98 1.77
CA THR A 235 -20.59 1.55 0.36
C THR A 235 -20.69 2.75 -0.57
N ALA A 236 -21.52 3.74 -0.24
CA ALA A 236 -21.64 4.99 -1.01
C ALA A 236 -20.31 5.73 -1.08
N ALA A 237 -19.57 5.84 0.03
CA ALA A 237 -18.24 6.46 0.05
C ALA A 237 -17.24 5.72 -0.87
N ILE A 238 -17.26 4.39 -0.90
CA ILE A 238 -16.41 3.60 -1.81
C ILE A 238 -16.78 3.89 -3.27
N LEU A 239 -18.07 3.88 -3.60
CA LEU A 239 -18.54 4.10 -4.97
C LEU A 239 -18.25 5.53 -5.46
N THR A 240 -18.43 6.54 -4.62
CA THR A 240 -18.06 7.93 -4.96
C THR A 240 -16.55 8.08 -5.16
N GLY A 241 -15.74 7.41 -4.33
CA GLY A 241 -14.28 7.39 -4.51
C GLY A 241 -13.86 6.71 -5.82
N ILE A 242 -14.47 5.60 -6.19
CA ILE A 242 -14.22 4.93 -7.48
C ILE A 242 -14.64 5.83 -8.64
N ALA A 243 -15.81 6.46 -8.57
CA ALA A 243 -16.27 7.39 -9.61
C ALA A 243 -15.32 8.58 -9.78
N ALA A 244 -14.88 9.20 -8.68
CA ALA A 244 -13.94 10.32 -8.71
C ALA A 244 -12.57 9.91 -9.32
N LEU A 245 -12.06 8.74 -8.96
CA LEU A 245 -10.79 8.24 -9.51
C LEU A 245 -10.93 7.87 -11.00
N ALA A 246 -12.07 7.34 -11.41
CA ALA A 246 -12.35 7.05 -12.82
C ALA A 246 -12.42 8.33 -13.66
N THR A 247 -13.16 9.34 -13.21
CA THR A 247 -13.23 10.64 -13.90
C THR A 247 -11.88 11.33 -13.95
N TRP A 248 -11.12 11.34 -12.85
CA TRP A 248 -9.77 11.89 -12.84
C TRP A 248 -8.81 11.15 -13.78
N THR A 249 -8.98 9.84 -13.94
CA THR A 249 -8.13 9.05 -14.84
C THR A 249 -8.43 9.37 -16.31
N MET A 250 -9.71 9.50 -16.66
CA MET A 250 -10.16 9.65 -18.05
C MET A 250 -10.21 11.11 -18.50
N GLU A 251 -10.74 12.00 -17.66
CA GLU A 251 -11.01 13.41 -17.96
C GLU A 251 -10.61 14.32 -16.79
N PRO A 252 -9.29 14.44 -16.48
CA PRO A 252 -8.80 15.09 -15.26
C PRO A 252 -9.17 16.57 -15.14
N GLU A 253 -9.38 17.28 -16.26
CA GLU A 253 -9.68 18.71 -16.33
C GLU A 253 -11.18 19.02 -16.42
N SER A 254 -12.03 17.98 -16.36
CA SER A 254 -13.47 18.15 -16.52
C SER A 254 -14.14 18.66 -15.24
N MET A 255 -15.24 19.41 -15.39
CA MET A 255 -16.10 19.79 -14.26
C MET A 255 -16.68 18.56 -13.56
N LEU A 256 -16.83 17.44 -14.27
CA LEU A 256 -17.25 16.18 -13.68
C LEU A 256 -16.20 15.65 -12.69
N ALA A 257 -14.90 15.79 -13.01
CA ALA A 257 -13.83 15.44 -12.06
C ALA A 257 -13.89 16.31 -10.80
N VAL A 258 -14.16 17.62 -10.92
CA VAL A 258 -14.35 18.53 -9.78
C VAL A 258 -15.48 18.04 -8.89
N ILE A 259 -16.68 17.84 -9.46
CA ILE A 259 -17.89 17.48 -8.70
C ILE A 259 -17.72 16.13 -7.99
N THR A 260 -17.27 15.12 -8.74
CA THR A 260 -17.09 13.77 -8.17
C THR A 260 -15.98 13.73 -7.12
N ALA A 261 -14.90 14.48 -7.31
CA ALA A 261 -13.80 14.57 -6.34
C ALA A 261 -14.24 15.28 -5.04
N LEU A 262 -14.95 16.40 -5.12
CA LEU A 262 -15.46 17.10 -3.92
C LEU A 262 -16.46 16.24 -3.16
N LEU A 263 -17.36 15.53 -3.86
CA LEU A 263 -18.28 14.59 -3.23
C LEU A 263 -17.52 13.45 -2.54
N ALA A 264 -16.53 12.86 -3.21
CA ALA A 264 -15.70 11.80 -2.63
C ALA A 264 -14.89 12.32 -1.44
N ALA A 265 -14.33 13.53 -1.51
CA ALA A 265 -13.61 14.15 -0.39
C ALA A 265 -14.49 14.25 0.85
N PHE A 266 -15.72 14.77 0.69
CA PHE A 266 -16.70 14.87 1.78
C PHE A 266 -17.05 13.50 2.35
N MET A 267 -17.40 12.54 1.51
CA MET A 267 -17.80 11.19 1.92
C MET A 267 -16.66 10.46 2.68
N HIS A 268 -15.42 10.57 2.20
CA HIS A 268 -14.26 9.94 2.84
C HIS A 268 -13.82 10.67 4.12
N ALA A 269 -13.96 11.99 4.21
CA ALA A 269 -13.75 12.74 5.44
C ALA A 269 -14.75 12.31 6.52
N MET A 270 -16.04 12.25 6.18
CA MET A 270 -17.08 11.76 7.09
C MET A 270 -16.85 10.30 7.50
N ARG A 271 -16.40 9.45 6.57
CA ARG A 271 -16.04 8.05 6.86
C ARG A 271 -14.91 7.97 7.89
N LEU A 272 -13.86 8.78 7.74
CA LEU A 272 -12.74 8.84 8.68
C LEU A 272 -13.17 9.32 10.07
N ILE A 273 -14.03 10.35 10.15
CA ILE A 273 -14.61 10.84 11.40
C ILE A 273 -15.38 9.71 12.11
N ARG A 274 -16.17 8.93 11.40
CA ARG A 274 -16.93 7.80 11.94
C ARG A 274 -16.05 6.70 12.57
N TRP A 275 -14.76 6.63 12.21
CA TRP A 275 -13.80 5.67 12.78
C TRP A 275 -13.19 6.12 14.10
N ARG A 276 -13.43 7.37 14.54
CA ARG A 276 -13.01 7.91 15.83
C ARG A 276 -11.50 7.81 16.12
N GLY A 277 -10.67 8.06 15.09
CA GLY A 277 -9.22 7.94 15.17
C GLY A 277 -8.57 8.75 16.30
N TRP A 278 -9.15 9.91 16.67
CA TRP A 278 -8.67 10.74 17.76
C TRP A 278 -8.67 10.02 19.13
N THR A 279 -9.46 8.97 19.28
CA THR A 279 -9.50 8.18 20.51
C THR A 279 -8.26 7.33 20.71
N THR A 280 -7.48 7.09 19.66
CA THR A 280 -6.31 6.21 19.63
C THR A 280 -4.99 6.98 19.77
N TRP A 281 -5.01 8.27 20.10
CA TRP A 281 -3.83 9.14 20.18
C TRP A 281 -2.63 8.54 20.93
N PRO A 282 -2.79 7.77 22.02
CA PRO A 282 -1.66 7.13 22.70
C PRO A 282 -0.98 6.01 21.89
N ASP A 283 -1.60 5.49 20.82
CA ASP A 283 -1.07 4.39 20.01
C ASP A 283 -0.66 4.90 18.62
N GLN A 284 0.62 5.27 18.47
CA GLN A 284 1.15 5.84 17.21
C GLN A 284 1.05 4.87 16.03
N VAL A 285 1.03 3.54 16.29
CA VAL A 285 0.83 2.53 15.23
C VAL A 285 -0.61 2.55 14.69
N LEU A 286 -1.58 3.04 15.47
CA LEU A 286 -2.95 3.27 15.00
C LEU A 286 -3.12 4.68 14.42
N VAL A 287 -2.55 5.69 15.08
CA VAL A 287 -2.64 7.08 14.63
C VAL A 287 -2.14 7.22 13.18
N VAL A 288 -1.01 6.58 12.83
CA VAL A 288 -0.46 6.66 11.47
C VAL A 288 -1.39 6.06 10.42
N LEU A 289 -2.19 5.04 10.74
CA LEU A 289 -3.19 4.47 9.82
C LEU A 289 -4.32 5.46 9.54
N HIS A 290 -4.79 6.18 10.56
CA HIS A 290 -5.79 7.23 10.40
C HIS A 290 -5.22 8.43 9.63
N ALA A 291 -3.98 8.84 9.92
CA ALA A 291 -3.28 9.91 9.20
C ALA A 291 -3.08 9.56 7.72
N ALA A 292 -2.66 8.34 7.41
CA ALA A 292 -2.53 7.86 6.03
C ALA A 292 -3.88 7.88 5.28
N TYR A 293 -4.97 7.49 5.94
CA TYR A 293 -6.29 7.56 5.34
C TYR A 293 -6.79 9.00 5.15
N ALA A 294 -6.37 9.94 6.00
CA ALA A 294 -6.71 11.36 5.87
C ALA A 294 -6.18 11.98 4.57
N PHE A 295 -5.13 11.43 3.97
CA PHE A 295 -4.68 11.85 2.65
C PHE A 295 -5.64 11.46 1.52
N ILE A 296 -6.61 10.55 1.72
CA ILE A 296 -7.62 10.24 0.70
C ILE A 296 -8.54 11.43 0.44
N PRO A 297 -9.27 11.99 1.43
CA PRO A 297 -10.05 13.19 1.20
C PRO A 297 -9.18 14.38 0.77
N ALA A 298 -7.96 14.52 1.28
CA ALA A 298 -7.02 15.56 0.82
C ALA A 298 -6.63 15.38 -0.65
N GLY A 299 -6.38 14.16 -1.10
CA GLY A 299 -6.10 13.85 -2.51
C GLY A 299 -7.27 14.14 -3.43
N PHE A 300 -8.51 13.86 -2.99
CA PHE A 300 -9.69 14.24 -3.75
C PHE A 300 -9.88 15.76 -3.84
N ILE A 301 -9.58 16.52 -2.78
CA ILE A 301 -9.54 17.99 -2.85
C ILE A 301 -8.45 18.43 -3.85
N ALA A 302 -7.28 17.83 -3.82
CA ALA A 302 -6.19 18.13 -4.75
C ALA A 302 -6.61 17.88 -6.23
N ILE A 303 -7.35 16.80 -6.52
CA ILE A 303 -7.93 16.55 -7.85
C ILE A 303 -8.83 17.72 -8.27
N ALA A 304 -9.73 18.17 -7.41
CA ALA A 304 -10.63 19.26 -7.72
C ALA A 304 -9.86 20.58 -7.96
N LEU A 305 -8.82 20.84 -7.17
CA LEU A 305 -7.96 22.03 -7.35
C LEU A 305 -7.17 21.97 -8.66
N ALA A 306 -6.67 20.79 -9.04
CA ALA A 306 -5.96 20.63 -10.31
C ALA A 306 -6.89 20.77 -11.52
N ALA A 307 -8.11 20.24 -11.45
CA ALA A 307 -9.11 20.40 -12.50
C ALA A 307 -9.59 21.87 -12.67
N LEU A 308 -9.32 22.73 -11.68
CA LEU A 308 -9.59 24.17 -11.70
C LEU A 308 -8.33 25.02 -11.96
N ASP A 309 -7.23 24.41 -12.42
CA ASP A 309 -5.93 25.04 -12.66
C ASP A 309 -5.31 25.77 -11.43
N VAL A 310 -5.68 25.35 -10.21
CA VAL A 310 -5.13 25.92 -8.96
C VAL A 310 -3.90 25.15 -8.47
N MET A 311 -3.76 23.87 -8.87
CA MET A 311 -2.68 22.98 -8.44
C MET A 311 -2.13 22.19 -9.62
N ASP A 312 -0.81 21.93 -9.64
CA ASP A 312 -0.16 21.08 -10.65
C ASP A 312 -0.56 19.60 -10.47
N THR A 313 -0.79 18.91 -11.59
CA THR A 313 -1.11 17.47 -11.62
C THR A 313 -0.06 16.61 -10.92
N ARG A 314 1.23 17.00 -10.96
CA ARG A 314 2.31 16.29 -10.26
C ARG A 314 2.16 16.36 -8.74
N SER A 315 1.66 17.49 -8.22
CA SER A 315 1.37 17.66 -6.79
C SER A 315 0.23 16.73 -6.36
N VAL A 316 -0.83 16.60 -7.17
CA VAL A 316 -1.91 15.62 -6.93
C VAL A 316 -1.34 14.20 -6.84
N LEU A 317 -0.49 13.82 -7.81
CA LEU A 317 0.15 12.50 -7.80
C LEU A 317 0.92 12.26 -6.50
N HIS A 318 1.67 13.25 -5.98
CA HIS A 318 2.43 13.09 -4.75
C HIS A 318 1.56 13.02 -3.49
N VAL A 319 0.43 13.71 -3.45
CA VAL A 319 -0.55 13.54 -2.35
C VAL A 319 -1.04 12.10 -2.28
N PHE A 320 -1.34 11.47 -3.41
CA PHE A 320 -1.76 10.07 -3.43
C PHE A 320 -0.60 9.10 -3.22
N THR A 321 0.53 9.26 -3.93
CA THR A 321 1.62 8.28 -3.90
C THR A 321 2.37 8.30 -2.57
N VAL A 322 2.73 9.47 -2.05
CA VAL A 322 3.44 9.60 -0.77
C VAL A 322 2.45 9.58 0.39
N GLY A 323 1.38 10.39 0.31
CA GLY A 323 0.41 10.56 1.39
C GLY A 323 -0.47 9.32 1.58
N VAL A 324 -1.20 8.89 0.55
CA VAL A 324 -2.12 7.74 0.69
C VAL A 324 -1.34 6.43 0.66
N ILE A 325 -0.60 6.16 -0.42
CA ILE A 325 0.02 4.86 -0.66
C ILE A 325 1.22 4.66 0.27
N GLY A 326 2.18 5.57 0.24
CA GLY A 326 3.42 5.47 1.02
C GLY A 326 3.17 5.41 2.54
N CYS A 327 2.36 6.34 3.08
CA CYS A 327 2.06 6.36 4.51
C CYS A 327 1.26 5.12 4.93
N MET A 328 0.27 4.67 4.14
CA MET A 328 -0.48 3.45 4.46
C MET A 328 0.40 2.21 4.42
N MET A 329 1.30 2.10 3.44
CA MET A 329 2.23 0.99 3.33
C MET A 329 3.20 0.93 4.50
N LEU A 330 3.80 2.05 4.88
CA LEU A 330 4.69 2.12 6.06
C LEU A 330 3.95 1.73 7.35
N ALA A 331 2.72 2.22 7.53
CA ALA A 331 1.88 1.90 8.68
C ALA A 331 1.54 0.40 8.76
N VAL A 332 1.15 -0.19 7.62
CA VAL A 332 0.82 -1.62 7.53
C VAL A 332 2.05 -2.49 7.72
N MET A 333 3.18 -2.15 7.09
CA MET A 333 4.46 -2.87 7.25
C MET A 333 4.87 -2.92 8.71
N THR A 334 4.83 -1.79 9.41
CA THR A 334 5.19 -1.70 10.83
C THR A 334 4.27 -2.58 11.67
N ARG A 335 2.95 -2.40 11.53
CA ARG A 335 1.97 -3.12 12.32
C ARG A 335 2.00 -4.63 12.08
N ALA A 336 2.07 -5.05 10.82
CA ALA A 336 2.12 -6.46 10.46
C ALA A 336 3.44 -7.11 10.92
N SER A 337 4.57 -6.44 10.75
CA SER A 337 5.86 -6.93 11.23
C SER A 337 5.87 -7.13 12.74
N LEU A 338 5.40 -6.16 13.52
CA LEU A 338 5.32 -6.27 14.98
C LEU A 338 4.36 -7.39 15.40
N GLY A 339 3.16 -7.43 14.82
CA GLY A 339 2.12 -8.41 15.16
C GLY A 339 2.52 -9.85 14.85
N HIS A 340 3.02 -10.10 13.64
CA HIS A 340 3.39 -11.45 13.20
C HIS A 340 4.73 -11.96 13.76
N THR A 341 5.54 -11.09 14.38
CA THR A 341 6.76 -11.48 15.09
C THR A 341 6.56 -11.58 16.61
N GLY A 342 5.32 -11.40 17.11
CA GLY A 342 5.00 -11.49 18.53
C GLY A 342 5.55 -10.33 19.37
N ARG A 343 5.94 -9.23 18.75
CA ARG A 343 6.42 -8.02 19.44
C ARG A 343 5.25 -7.18 19.97
N LYS A 344 5.52 -6.31 20.93
CA LYS A 344 4.53 -5.32 21.37
C LYS A 344 4.16 -4.42 20.21
N LEU A 345 2.86 -4.17 20.01
CA LEU A 345 2.34 -3.22 19.02
C LEU A 345 2.57 -1.79 19.53
N ALA A 346 3.82 -1.35 19.56
CA ALA A 346 4.22 -0.01 19.97
C ALA A 346 5.33 0.49 19.03
N ALA A 347 5.21 1.71 18.56
CA ALA A 347 6.21 2.34 17.73
C ALA A 347 7.44 2.74 18.54
N SER A 348 8.63 2.44 18.07
CA SER A 348 9.87 2.99 18.59
C SER A 348 10.01 4.47 18.23
N LYS A 349 10.90 5.20 18.88
CA LYS A 349 11.20 6.61 18.54
C LYS A 349 11.62 6.75 17.07
N VAL A 350 12.43 5.81 16.56
CA VAL A 350 12.85 5.77 15.14
C VAL A 350 11.66 5.53 14.22
N THR A 351 10.75 4.63 14.59
CA THR A 351 9.53 4.39 13.82
C THR A 351 8.63 5.63 13.76
N ILE A 352 8.48 6.34 14.89
CA ILE A 352 7.71 7.59 14.94
C ILE A 352 8.37 8.65 14.07
N ALA A 353 9.70 8.80 14.14
CA ALA A 353 10.44 9.73 13.29
C ALA A 353 10.23 9.42 11.79
N ALA A 354 10.23 8.14 11.40
CA ALA A 354 9.94 7.73 10.03
C ALA A 354 8.50 8.09 9.60
N TYR A 355 7.51 7.93 10.48
CA TYR A 355 6.13 8.35 10.21
C TYR A 355 6.04 9.86 10.00
N VAL A 356 6.65 10.63 10.88
CA VAL A 356 6.64 12.11 10.82
C VAL A 356 7.36 12.58 9.54
N ALA A 357 8.53 12.01 9.23
CA ALA A 357 9.29 12.36 8.03
C ALA A 357 8.49 12.09 6.74
N LEU A 358 7.81 10.94 6.65
CA LEU A 358 7.03 10.61 5.46
C LEU A 358 5.78 11.48 5.33
N ILE A 359 5.08 11.77 6.44
CA ILE A 359 3.93 12.70 6.46
C ILE A 359 4.39 14.11 6.08
N ALA A 360 5.53 14.57 6.62
CA ALA A 360 6.10 15.86 6.27
C ALA A 360 6.44 15.92 4.77
N CYS A 361 7.05 14.88 4.20
CA CYS A 361 7.33 14.78 2.77
C CYS A 361 6.04 14.86 1.94
N ALA A 362 4.97 14.15 2.36
CA ALA A 362 3.67 14.17 1.69
C ALA A 362 3.01 15.56 1.68
N LEU A 363 3.29 16.39 2.67
CA LEU A 363 2.76 17.77 2.78
C LEU A 363 3.69 18.78 2.09
N LEU A 364 5.01 18.67 2.28
CA LEU A 364 5.96 19.64 1.77
C LEU A 364 6.10 19.59 0.25
N ARG A 365 6.01 18.40 -0.36
CA ARG A 365 6.18 18.27 -1.82
C ARG A 365 5.10 18.99 -2.61
N PRO A 366 3.79 18.88 -2.30
CA PRO A 366 2.77 19.72 -2.92
C PRO A 366 2.87 21.19 -2.52
N ALA A 367 3.22 21.46 -1.25
CA ALA A 367 3.37 22.84 -0.77
C ALA A 367 4.49 23.61 -1.48
N ALA A 368 5.57 22.94 -1.91
CA ALA A 368 6.69 23.56 -2.62
C ALA A 368 6.27 24.24 -3.93
N GLU A 369 5.17 23.81 -4.55
CA GLU A 369 4.60 24.44 -5.74
C GLU A 369 4.21 25.91 -5.50
N PHE A 370 3.70 26.22 -4.31
CA PHE A 370 3.31 27.57 -3.94
C PHE A 370 4.48 28.48 -3.54
N PHE A 371 5.70 27.93 -3.52
CA PHE A 371 6.94 28.64 -3.20
C PHE A 371 8.01 28.41 -4.27
N PRO A 372 7.86 28.94 -5.51
CA PRO A 372 8.76 28.65 -6.64
C PRO A 372 10.23 28.95 -6.36
N GLY A 373 10.51 29.99 -5.54
CA GLY A 373 11.87 30.35 -5.14
C GLY A 373 12.57 29.32 -4.23
N ALA A 374 11.83 28.44 -3.57
CA ALA A 374 12.38 27.34 -2.79
C ALA A 374 12.68 26.09 -3.66
N MET A 375 11.95 25.92 -4.76
CA MET A 375 12.11 24.79 -5.69
C MET A 375 13.42 24.83 -6.48
N MET A 376 13.98 26.04 -6.73
CA MET A 376 15.26 26.19 -7.43
C MET A 376 16.49 25.98 -6.52
N ARG A 377 16.31 25.76 -5.22
CA ARG A 377 17.39 25.56 -4.24
C ARG A 377 17.43 24.14 -3.66
N LEU A 378 16.51 23.28 -4.07
CA LEU A 378 16.43 21.85 -3.74
C LEU A 378 16.66 21.01 -4.99
#